data_5eddcb78a8487c025a9b315119474daa
#
_entry.id   5eddcb78a8487c025a9b315119474daa
#
_cell.length_a   1.000
_cell.length_b   1.000
_cell.length_c   1.000
_cell.angle_alpha   90.00
_cell.angle_beta   90.00
_cell.angle_gamma   90.00
#
_symmetry.space_group_name_H-M   'P 1'
#
loop_
_entity.id
_entity.type
_entity.pdbx_description
1 polymer ?
#
loop_
_entity_poly.entity_id
_entity_poly.type
_entity_poly.pdbx_seq_one_letter_code
_entity_poly.pdbx_strand_id
1 'polypeptide(L)'
;AILEQDDQFALPIYMEQLFDAFGIDSEDHSDNALILRPSEKMLDASFPLGDDEGVTITYDRDMALAREDMQFLTWEHPMVQGGMDLVRSGSMGNTGVALIKNKALKPGTVLLELLYVSEVVAPRALQLGRYLPPIALRCLLDANGNDLASKVSFEKLNEQLETVPRASANKFVQAQRDSLNPLINAGEGKVAERHAARVDEAKRRLAAETDEELARLIALQAVNPSVRDSELNALRQLREQGLAMLDKAALRLEAIRVLVAG
;
A
#
# COMPACT_ATOMS: atom_id res chain seq x y z
N ALA A 1 -6.80 15.31 23.31
CA ALA A 1 -7.06 14.84 21.93
C ALA A 1 -6.15 15.54 20.91
N ILE A 2 -6.25 16.90 20.71
CA ILE A 2 -5.40 17.60 19.71
C ILE A 2 -3.94 17.61 20.12
N LEU A 3 -3.61 17.96 21.36
CA LEU A 3 -2.23 17.97 21.89
C LEU A 3 -1.60 16.57 21.92
N GLU A 4 -2.40 15.52 22.09
CA GLU A 4 -1.92 14.13 22.02
C GLU A 4 -1.59 13.69 20.58
N GLN A 5 -2.20 14.33 19.58
CA GLN A 5 -1.86 14.08 18.16
C GLN A 5 -0.57 14.80 17.73
N ASP A 6 -0.32 15.98 18.30
CA ASP A 6 0.90 16.75 18.04
C ASP A 6 2.15 16.07 18.67
N ASP A 7 1.99 15.31 19.76
CA ASP A 7 3.06 14.57 20.44
C ASP A 7 3.45 13.22 19.74
N GLN A 8 2.83 12.87 18.63
CA GLN A 8 3.16 11.62 17.94
C GLN A 8 4.42 11.78 17.07
N PHE A 9 5.52 11.18 17.49
CA PHE A 9 6.77 11.07 16.71
C PHE A 9 6.63 10.36 15.35
N ALA A 10 5.46 9.80 15.04
CA ALA A 10 5.23 9.05 13.83
C ALA A 10 5.33 9.90 12.55
N LEU A 11 4.81 11.13 12.56
CA LEU A 11 4.86 12.01 11.38
C LEU A 11 6.29 12.50 11.07
N PRO A 12 7.09 13.01 12.01
CA PRO A 12 8.47 13.37 11.75
C PRO A 12 9.29 12.23 11.16
N ILE A 13 9.22 11.03 11.76
CA ILE A 13 9.93 9.85 11.28
C ILE A 13 9.48 9.45 9.86
N TYR A 14 8.18 9.48 9.61
CA TYR A 14 7.64 9.18 8.28
C TYR A 14 8.13 10.18 7.23
N MET A 15 8.11 11.48 7.55
CA MET A 15 8.52 12.52 6.61
C MET A 15 10.03 12.51 6.37
N GLU A 16 10.85 12.24 7.38
CA GLU A 16 12.30 12.07 7.23
C GLU A 16 12.61 10.95 6.23
N GLN A 17 11.98 9.79 6.39
CA GLN A 17 12.13 8.67 5.45
C GLN A 17 11.64 9.04 4.03
N LEU A 18 10.58 9.84 3.95
CA LEU A 18 10.04 10.30 2.68
C LEU A 18 10.99 11.29 1.99
N PHE A 19 11.56 12.25 2.71
CA PHE A 19 12.54 13.19 2.20
C PHE A 19 13.79 12.47 1.68
N ASP A 20 14.32 11.52 2.45
CA ASP A 20 15.44 10.69 2.03
C ASP A 20 15.11 9.88 0.76
N ALA A 21 13.93 9.24 0.71
CA ALA A 21 13.49 8.44 -0.42
C ALA A 21 13.34 9.27 -1.70
N PHE A 22 12.80 10.48 -1.59
CA PHE A 22 12.62 11.40 -2.73
C PHE A 22 13.84 12.23 -3.05
N GLY A 23 14.90 12.16 -2.25
CA GLY A 23 16.14 12.91 -2.46
C GLY A 23 15.97 14.39 -2.20
N ILE A 24 15.22 14.75 -1.17
CA ILE A 24 15.05 16.13 -0.70
C ILE A 24 16.13 16.41 0.32
N ASP A 25 16.84 17.51 0.16
CA ASP A 25 17.83 17.93 1.16
C ASP A 25 17.10 18.57 2.35
N SER A 26 17.39 18.06 3.55
CA SER A 26 16.90 18.59 4.82
C SER A 26 18.04 19.05 5.69
N GLU A 27 17.97 20.27 6.18
CA GLU A 27 18.95 20.88 7.09
C GLU A 27 18.26 21.35 8.38
N ASP A 28 18.90 21.14 9.52
CA ASP A 28 18.42 21.66 10.79
C ASP A 28 18.47 23.19 10.79
N HIS A 29 17.33 23.83 10.97
CA HIS A 29 17.23 25.28 11.17
C HIS A 29 17.38 25.66 12.65
N SER A 30 16.73 24.87 13.50
CA SER A 30 16.73 25.00 14.97
C SER A 30 16.27 23.68 15.59
N ASP A 31 16.21 23.61 16.93
CA ASP A 31 15.89 22.37 17.66
C ASP A 31 14.58 21.66 17.19
N ASN A 32 13.62 22.41 16.63
CA ASN A 32 12.33 21.88 16.20
C ASN A 32 11.93 22.33 14.79
N ALA A 33 12.86 22.79 13.96
CA ALA A 33 12.56 23.24 12.60
C ALA A 33 13.61 22.77 11.59
N LEU A 34 13.15 22.42 10.39
CA LEU A 34 13.95 21.96 9.27
C LEU A 34 13.80 22.90 8.08
N ILE A 35 14.87 23.11 7.32
CA ILE A 35 14.81 23.73 5.99
C ILE A 35 14.87 22.60 4.96
N LEU A 36 13.87 22.53 4.10
CA LEU A 36 13.80 21.59 3.00
C LEU A 36 14.14 22.29 1.70
N ARG A 37 15.00 21.68 0.88
CA ARG A 37 15.37 22.19 -0.43
C ARG A 37 15.32 21.08 -1.49
N PRO A 38 14.94 21.41 -2.74
CA PRO A 38 15.09 20.47 -3.83
C PRO A 38 16.59 20.19 -4.05
N SER A 39 16.97 18.93 -4.24
CA SER A 39 18.33 18.54 -4.55
C SER A 39 18.45 18.04 -5.99
N GLU A 40 19.67 17.98 -6.51
CA GLU A 40 19.96 17.35 -7.83
C GLU A 40 19.59 15.83 -7.85
N LYS A 41 19.40 15.22 -6.67
CA LYS A 41 19.03 13.81 -6.54
C LYS A 41 17.52 13.60 -6.44
N MET A 42 16.74 14.68 -6.50
CA MET A 42 15.29 14.62 -6.36
C MET A 42 14.68 13.71 -7.41
N LEU A 43 13.88 12.73 -6.97
CA LEU A 43 13.33 11.68 -7.83
C LEU A 43 12.13 12.15 -8.64
N ASP A 44 11.36 13.07 -8.12
CA ASP A 44 10.14 13.58 -8.75
C ASP A 44 9.96 15.07 -8.45
N ALA A 45 10.02 15.88 -9.49
CA ALA A 45 9.85 17.33 -9.39
C ALA A 45 8.41 17.74 -8.99
N SER A 46 7.47 16.81 -9.01
CA SER A 46 6.08 17.05 -8.55
C SER A 46 5.89 16.92 -7.05
N PHE A 47 6.95 16.58 -6.29
CA PHE A 47 6.88 16.59 -4.84
C PHE A 47 6.52 18.01 -4.34
N PRO A 48 5.50 18.15 -3.47
CA PRO A 48 4.94 19.46 -3.11
C PRO A 48 5.83 20.24 -2.13
N LEU A 49 7.04 20.56 -2.55
CA LEU A 49 8.03 21.28 -1.74
C LEU A 49 7.81 22.80 -1.72
N GLY A 50 7.00 23.35 -2.63
CA GLY A 50 6.85 24.80 -2.83
C GLY A 50 7.81 25.34 -3.86
N ASP A 51 8.35 26.53 -3.60
CA ASP A 51 9.25 27.21 -4.53
C ASP A 51 10.70 26.66 -4.47
N ASP A 52 11.50 26.96 -5.51
CA ASP A 52 12.90 26.49 -5.65
C ASP A 52 13.84 27.00 -4.53
N GLU A 53 13.43 28.02 -3.77
CA GLU A 53 14.22 28.58 -2.67
C GLU A 53 14.19 27.69 -1.40
N GLY A 54 13.30 26.71 -1.36
CA GLY A 54 13.09 25.84 -0.21
C GLY A 54 12.03 26.34 0.75
N VAL A 55 11.69 25.52 1.74
CA VAL A 55 10.65 25.79 2.72
C VAL A 55 11.13 25.44 4.13
N THR A 56 10.85 26.31 5.08
CA THR A 56 11.08 26.01 6.51
C THR A 56 9.84 25.38 7.11
N ILE A 57 10.02 24.21 7.71
CA ILE A 57 8.94 23.45 8.33
C ILE A 57 9.20 23.25 9.83
N THR A 58 8.13 23.07 10.58
CA THR A 58 8.19 22.65 11.97
C THR A 58 7.06 21.68 12.30
N TYR A 59 7.30 20.79 13.25
CA TYR A 59 6.27 19.93 13.86
C TYR A 59 5.76 20.47 15.19
N ASP A 60 6.30 21.63 15.62
CA ASP A 60 5.93 22.32 16.86
C ASP A 60 4.88 23.40 16.56
N ARG A 61 3.69 23.23 17.13
CA ARG A 61 2.56 24.16 16.94
C ARG A 61 2.84 25.55 17.49
N ASP A 62 3.47 25.65 18.65
CA ASP A 62 3.72 26.93 19.29
C ASP A 62 4.77 27.73 18.52
N MET A 63 5.76 27.04 17.96
CA MET A 63 6.75 27.64 17.06
C MET A 63 6.10 28.14 15.77
N ALA A 64 5.24 27.34 15.14
CA ALA A 64 4.53 27.73 13.93
C ALA A 64 3.61 28.93 14.14
N LEU A 65 2.96 29.03 15.29
CA LEU A 65 2.12 30.18 15.66
C LEU A 65 2.93 31.43 15.92
N ALA A 66 4.18 31.31 16.38
CA ALA A 66 5.07 32.42 16.66
C ALA A 66 5.84 32.93 15.43
N ARG A 67 5.90 32.13 14.34
CA ARG A 67 6.75 32.37 13.16
C ARG A 67 5.96 32.16 11.87
N GLU A 68 5.65 33.25 11.17
CA GLU A 68 4.91 33.23 9.89
C GLU A 68 5.72 32.64 8.72
N ASP A 69 7.06 32.58 8.85
CA ASP A 69 7.97 32.04 7.87
C ASP A 69 8.12 30.51 7.93
N MET A 70 7.45 29.85 8.88
CA MET A 70 7.49 28.41 9.06
C MET A 70 6.14 27.75 8.78
N GLN A 71 6.17 26.65 8.04
CA GLN A 71 4.99 25.83 7.80
C GLN A 71 4.85 24.76 8.88
N PHE A 72 3.65 24.66 9.46
CA PHE A 72 3.33 23.63 10.44
C PHE A 72 2.94 22.34 9.74
N LEU A 73 3.75 21.29 9.85
CA LEU A 73 3.44 19.98 9.30
C LEU A 73 2.54 19.17 10.23
N THR A 74 1.38 18.82 9.70
CA THR A 74 0.44 17.85 10.27
C THR A 74 0.10 16.79 9.23
N TRP A 75 -0.60 15.73 9.62
CA TRP A 75 -1.05 14.70 8.67
C TRP A 75 -1.96 15.26 7.56
N GLU A 76 -2.63 16.40 7.78
CA GLU A 76 -3.50 17.07 6.81
C GLU A 76 -2.76 18.10 5.95
N HIS A 77 -1.49 18.35 6.23
CA HIS A 77 -0.73 19.34 5.47
C HIS A 77 -0.60 18.92 3.99
N PRO A 78 -0.72 19.87 3.01
CA PRO A 78 -0.65 19.53 1.58
C PRO A 78 0.63 18.79 1.17
N MET A 79 1.78 19.13 1.76
CA MET A 79 3.04 18.45 1.52
C MET A 79 2.99 16.98 1.96
N VAL A 80 2.40 16.69 3.10
CA VAL A 80 2.26 15.33 3.64
C VAL A 80 1.30 14.53 2.77
N GLN A 81 0.12 15.09 2.48
CA GLN A 81 -0.87 14.44 1.63
C GLN A 81 -0.35 14.19 0.22
N GLY A 82 0.29 15.19 -0.40
CA GLY A 82 0.86 15.06 -1.73
C GLY A 82 2.02 14.05 -1.79
N GLY A 83 2.89 14.01 -0.77
CA GLY A 83 3.92 12.99 -0.64
C GLY A 83 3.33 11.58 -0.54
N MET A 84 2.29 11.39 0.28
CA MET A 84 1.55 10.13 0.36
C MET A 84 0.94 9.73 -0.98
N ASP A 85 0.35 10.68 -1.71
CA ASP A 85 -0.25 10.41 -3.01
C ASP A 85 0.79 10.01 -4.06
N LEU A 86 1.98 10.62 -4.04
CA LEU A 86 3.10 10.21 -4.90
C LEU A 86 3.54 8.76 -4.61
N VAL A 87 3.65 8.36 -3.35
CA VAL A 87 3.94 6.97 -2.96
C VAL A 87 2.84 6.03 -3.46
N ARG A 88 1.57 6.43 -3.34
CA ARG A 88 0.40 5.61 -3.73
C ARG A 88 0.15 5.58 -5.24
N SER A 89 0.58 6.58 -5.99
CA SER A 89 0.35 6.67 -7.44
C SER A 89 1.06 5.58 -8.25
N GLY A 90 1.97 4.85 -7.63
CA GLY A 90 2.65 3.71 -8.25
C GLY A 90 3.79 4.08 -9.19
N SER A 91 4.13 5.35 -9.32
CA SER A 91 5.28 5.78 -10.14
C SER A 91 6.62 5.52 -9.45
N MET A 92 6.63 5.48 -8.11
CA MET A 92 7.86 5.25 -7.31
C MET A 92 7.57 4.55 -5.99
N GLY A 93 8.61 3.94 -5.38
CA GLY A 93 8.53 3.33 -4.05
C GLY A 93 7.99 1.90 -4.02
N ASN A 94 7.57 1.33 -5.16
CA ASN A 94 7.05 -0.03 -5.23
C ASN A 94 8.11 -1.11 -5.52
N THR A 95 9.38 -0.71 -5.68
CA THR A 95 10.50 -1.64 -5.87
C THR A 95 11.66 -1.30 -4.96
N GLY A 96 12.30 -2.31 -4.39
CA GLY A 96 13.42 -2.10 -3.49
C GLY A 96 14.39 -3.28 -3.42
N VAL A 97 15.61 -2.99 -2.94
CA VAL A 97 16.62 -3.98 -2.60
C VAL A 97 17.04 -3.75 -1.15
N ALA A 98 17.11 -4.81 -0.36
CA ALA A 98 17.59 -4.74 1.02
C ALA A 98 18.54 -5.88 1.34
N LEU A 99 19.45 -5.65 2.30
CA LEU A 99 20.30 -6.69 2.88
C LEU A 99 19.61 -7.33 4.07
N ILE A 100 19.66 -8.66 4.16
CA ILE A 100 19.18 -9.40 5.34
C ILE A 100 20.36 -9.72 6.24
N LYS A 101 20.32 -9.25 7.47
CA LYS A 101 21.27 -9.64 8.53
C LYS A 101 20.73 -10.85 9.29
N ASN A 102 20.88 -12.02 8.73
CA ASN A 102 20.48 -13.27 9.39
C ASN A 102 21.55 -14.34 9.22
N LYS A 103 22.17 -14.72 10.32
CA LYS A 103 23.24 -15.76 10.36
C LYS A 103 22.76 -17.16 9.93
N ALA A 104 21.46 -17.41 9.88
CA ALA A 104 20.91 -18.69 9.41
C ALA A 104 20.88 -18.79 7.88
N LEU A 105 21.00 -17.68 7.16
CA LEU A 105 21.08 -17.66 5.71
C LEU A 105 22.54 -17.65 5.27
N LYS A 106 22.83 -18.38 4.19
CA LYS A 106 24.16 -18.33 3.57
C LYS A 106 24.35 -16.95 2.91
N PRO A 107 25.51 -16.30 3.07
CA PRO A 107 25.80 -15.06 2.34
C PRO A 107 25.56 -15.22 0.83
N GLY A 108 24.95 -14.22 0.22
CA GLY A 108 24.56 -14.26 -1.18
C GLY A 108 23.23 -14.99 -1.48
N THR A 109 22.54 -15.54 -0.48
CA THR A 109 21.18 -16.05 -0.68
C THR A 109 20.25 -14.92 -1.10
N VAL A 110 19.54 -15.12 -2.20
CA VAL A 110 18.57 -14.14 -2.73
C VAL A 110 17.16 -14.63 -2.43
N LEU A 111 16.34 -13.76 -1.87
CA LEU A 111 14.90 -13.96 -1.74
C LEU A 111 14.18 -12.86 -2.51
N LEU A 112 13.05 -13.20 -3.12
CA LEU A 112 12.19 -12.27 -3.83
C LEU A 112 10.86 -12.13 -3.10
N GLU A 113 10.57 -10.96 -2.58
CA GLU A 113 9.29 -10.65 -1.98
C GLU A 113 8.41 -9.91 -2.98
N LEU A 114 7.22 -10.44 -3.19
CA LEU A 114 6.21 -9.89 -4.08
C LEU A 114 4.96 -9.59 -3.26
N LEU A 115 4.41 -8.41 -3.48
CA LEU A 115 3.15 -8.00 -2.87
C LEU A 115 2.11 -7.82 -3.96
N TYR A 116 1.09 -8.64 -3.91
CA TYR A 116 -0.07 -8.52 -4.79
C TYR A 116 -1.25 -7.93 -4.03
N VAL A 117 -2.08 -7.15 -4.72
CA VAL A 117 -3.36 -6.68 -4.20
C VAL A 117 -4.47 -7.41 -4.93
N SER A 118 -5.35 -8.05 -4.16
CA SER A 118 -6.60 -8.63 -4.66
C SER A 118 -7.64 -7.54 -4.69
N GLU A 119 -8.14 -7.18 -5.85
CA GLU A 119 -9.11 -6.10 -6.02
C GLU A 119 -10.16 -6.41 -7.10
N VAL A 120 -11.29 -5.73 -7.00
CA VAL A 120 -12.34 -5.74 -8.02
C VAL A 120 -12.67 -4.31 -8.43
N VAL A 121 -12.62 -4.04 -9.73
CA VAL A 121 -13.06 -2.75 -10.28
C VAL A 121 -14.53 -2.86 -10.66
N ALA A 122 -15.38 -2.13 -9.94
CA ALA A 122 -16.83 -2.19 -10.11
C ALA A 122 -17.48 -0.82 -9.90
N PRO A 123 -18.68 -0.60 -10.44
CA PRO A 123 -19.48 0.59 -10.15
C PRO A 123 -19.68 0.76 -8.63
N ARG A 124 -19.53 1.98 -8.13
CA ARG A 124 -19.69 2.30 -6.70
C ARG A 124 -21.04 1.88 -6.13
N ALA A 125 -22.09 1.89 -6.95
CA ALA A 125 -23.43 1.47 -6.55
C ALA A 125 -23.50 0.02 -6.06
N LEU A 126 -22.62 -0.86 -6.55
CA LEU A 126 -22.56 -2.27 -6.12
C LEU A 126 -21.86 -2.48 -4.77
N GLN A 127 -21.14 -1.48 -4.27
CA GLN A 127 -20.45 -1.48 -2.96
C GLN A 127 -19.60 -2.75 -2.70
N LEU A 128 -18.98 -3.33 -3.74
CA LEU A 128 -18.26 -4.62 -3.64
C LEU A 128 -17.05 -4.59 -2.71
N GLY A 129 -16.51 -3.40 -2.40
CA GLY A 129 -15.47 -3.25 -1.39
C GLY A 129 -15.86 -3.72 0.01
N ARG A 130 -17.17 -3.90 0.31
CA ARG A 130 -17.66 -4.51 1.56
C ARG A 130 -17.37 -6.01 1.62
N TYR A 131 -17.40 -6.66 0.46
CA TYR A 131 -17.25 -8.12 0.32
C TYR A 131 -15.80 -8.50 -0.01
N LEU A 132 -15.19 -7.75 -0.93
CA LEU A 132 -13.80 -7.93 -1.33
C LEU A 132 -13.04 -6.59 -1.18
N PRO A 133 -12.66 -6.22 0.06
CA PRO A 133 -11.79 -5.07 0.26
C PRO A 133 -10.41 -5.35 -0.35
N PRO A 134 -9.71 -4.33 -0.88
CA PRO A 134 -8.34 -4.47 -1.34
C PRO A 134 -7.46 -5.01 -0.20
N ILE A 135 -6.84 -6.15 -0.40
CA ILE A 135 -5.96 -6.78 0.60
C ILE A 135 -4.69 -7.25 -0.06
N ALA A 136 -3.58 -6.97 0.63
CA ALA A 136 -2.27 -7.41 0.23
C ALA A 136 -2.09 -8.93 0.44
N LEU A 137 -1.66 -9.59 -0.62
CA LEU A 137 -1.25 -10.99 -0.64
C LEU A 137 0.26 -11.06 -0.85
N ARG A 138 0.98 -11.36 0.21
CA ARG A 138 2.43 -11.45 0.21
C ARG A 138 2.89 -12.82 -0.29
N CYS A 139 3.92 -12.84 -1.13
CA CYS A 139 4.67 -14.00 -1.56
C CYS A 139 6.16 -13.77 -1.30
N LEU A 140 6.86 -14.72 -0.69
CA LEU A 140 8.30 -14.63 -0.42
C LEU A 140 9.00 -15.85 -1.03
N LEU A 141 9.63 -15.66 -2.18
CA LEU A 141 10.22 -16.76 -2.95
C LEU A 141 11.71 -16.93 -2.66
N ASP A 142 12.13 -18.17 -2.49
CA ASP A 142 13.55 -18.54 -2.57
C ASP A 142 13.99 -18.71 -4.04
N ALA A 143 15.27 -18.94 -4.27
CA ALA A 143 15.84 -19.17 -5.61
C ALA A 143 15.21 -20.35 -6.36
N ASN A 144 14.58 -21.29 -5.65
CA ASN A 144 13.90 -22.46 -6.22
C ASN A 144 12.42 -22.21 -6.47
N GLY A 145 11.91 -21.00 -6.18
CA GLY A 145 10.52 -20.64 -6.33
C GLY A 145 9.59 -21.19 -5.24
N ASN A 146 10.12 -21.57 -4.07
CA ASN A 146 9.30 -21.97 -2.93
C ASN A 146 8.80 -20.73 -2.20
N ASP A 147 7.50 -20.68 -1.87
CA ASP A 147 6.92 -19.59 -1.09
C ASP A 147 7.18 -19.81 0.41
N LEU A 148 7.91 -18.89 1.01
CA LEU A 148 8.28 -18.87 2.42
C LEU A 148 7.41 -17.89 3.24
N ALA A 149 6.43 -17.22 2.64
CA ALA A 149 5.65 -16.17 3.30
C ALA A 149 4.91 -16.66 4.57
N SER A 150 4.49 -17.93 4.60
CA SER A 150 3.86 -18.54 5.78
C SER A 150 4.84 -18.88 6.92
N LYS A 151 6.14 -19.01 6.60
CA LYS A 151 7.19 -19.37 7.56
C LYS A 151 7.93 -18.16 8.12
N VAL A 152 7.96 -17.08 7.35
CA VAL A 152 8.70 -15.86 7.68
C VAL A 152 7.73 -14.69 7.74
N SER A 153 7.41 -14.22 8.94
CA SER A 153 6.51 -13.07 9.12
C SER A 153 7.14 -11.79 8.55
N PHE A 154 6.30 -10.89 8.10
CA PHE A 154 6.72 -9.61 7.51
C PHE A 154 7.48 -8.75 8.53
N GLU A 155 6.98 -8.68 9.76
CA GLU A 155 7.54 -7.89 10.84
C GLU A 155 8.96 -8.35 11.20
N LYS A 156 9.11 -9.66 11.46
CA LYS A 156 10.41 -10.25 11.80
C LYS A 156 11.44 -10.14 10.67
N LEU A 157 10.97 -10.16 9.42
CA LEU A 157 11.84 -9.96 8.29
C LEU A 157 12.33 -8.50 8.25
N ASN A 158 11.44 -7.54 8.42
CA ASN A 158 11.78 -6.12 8.37
C ASN A 158 12.78 -5.70 9.47
N GLU A 159 12.70 -6.27 10.66
CA GLU A 159 13.65 -6.03 11.76
C GLU A 159 15.11 -6.40 11.39
N GLN A 160 15.30 -7.24 10.38
CA GLN A 160 16.61 -7.75 9.96
C GLN A 160 17.12 -7.10 8.68
N LEU A 161 16.40 -6.11 8.15
CA LEU A 161 16.74 -5.48 6.88
C LEU A 161 17.59 -4.23 7.06
N GLU A 162 18.54 -4.08 6.14
CA GLU A 162 19.28 -2.83 5.96
C GLU A 162 19.09 -2.31 4.55
N THR A 163 19.06 -1.00 4.42
CA THR A 163 18.94 -0.31 3.14
C THR A 163 20.21 -0.48 2.30
N VAL A 164 20.03 -0.57 1.00
CA VAL A 164 21.14 -0.65 0.03
C VAL A 164 21.17 0.64 -0.79
N PRO A 165 22.32 1.28 -0.95
CA PRO A 165 22.45 2.44 -1.81
C PRO A 165 21.93 2.15 -3.22
N ARG A 166 21.16 3.07 -3.82
CA ARG A 166 20.48 2.89 -5.11
C ARG A 166 21.38 2.42 -6.24
N ALA A 167 22.61 2.99 -6.30
CA ALA A 167 23.59 2.60 -7.33
C ALA A 167 23.99 1.12 -7.22
N SER A 168 24.18 0.62 -5.99
CA SER A 168 24.50 -0.79 -5.72
C SER A 168 23.30 -1.69 -5.99
N ALA A 169 22.09 -1.26 -5.58
CA ALA A 169 20.84 -1.96 -5.84
C ALA A 169 20.61 -2.17 -7.35
N ASN A 170 20.77 -1.11 -8.15
CA ASN A 170 20.61 -1.18 -9.60
C ASN A 170 21.60 -2.16 -10.25
N LYS A 171 22.88 -2.10 -9.86
CA LYS A 171 23.90 -3.04 -10.36
C LYS A 171 23.55 -4.49 -10.01
N PHE A 172 23.09 -4.73 -8.78
CA PHE A 172 22.68 -6.06 -8.32
C PHE A 172 21.49 -6.59 -9.12
N VAL A 173 20.41 -5.81 -9.26
CA VAL A 173 19.22 -6.22 -10.01
C VAL A 173 19.55 -6.50 -11.47
N GLN A 174 20.40 -5.67 -12.11
CA GLN A 174 20.86 -5.92 -13.48
C GLN A 174 21.62 -7.25 -13.61
N ALA A 175 22.51 -7.54 -12.66
CA ALA A 175 23.27 -8.79 -12.67
C ALA A 175 22.41 -10.04 -12.40
N GLN A 176 21.30 -9.89 -11.66
CA GLN A 176 20.41 -10.99 -11.27
C GLN A 176 19.13 -11.08 -12.13
N ARG A 177 19.00 -10.26 -13.15
CA ARG A 177 17.77 -10.14 -13.95
C ARG A 177 17.24 -11.47 -14.47
N ASP A 178 18.12 -12.31 -15.00
CA ASP A 178 17.76 -13.59 -15.60
C ASP A 178 17.25 -14.59 -14.55
N SER A 179 17.72 -14.47 -13.31
CA SER A 179 17.26 -15.30 -12.18
C SER A 179 15.97 -14.78 -11.56
N LEU A 180 15.76 -13.45 -11.54
CA LEU A 180 14.60 -12.81 -10.90
C LEU A 180 13.35 -12.87 -11.78
N ASN A 181 13.46 -12.69 -13.10
CA ASN A 181 12.31 -12.68 -14.00
C ASN A 181 11.44 -13.95 -13.94
N PRO A 182 11.99 -15.18 -13.93
CA PRO A 182 11.18 -16.38 -13.78
C PRO A 182 10.43 -16.43 -12.44
N LEU A 183 11.05 -15.93 -11.36
CA LEU A 183 10.43 -15.87 -10.02
C LEU A 183 9.28 -14.85 -9.97
N ILE A 184 9.46 -13.68 -10.60
CA ILE A 184 8.39 -12.68 -10.71
C ILE A 184 7.19 -13.27 -11.44
N ASN A 185 7.42 -13.93 -12.57
CA ASN A 185 6.36 -14.55 -13.36
C ASN A 185 5.66 -15.70 -12.63
N ALA A 186 6.39 -16.45 -11.79
CA ALA A 186 5.81 -17.53 -10.99
C ALA A 186 5.02 -17.03 -9.76
N GLY A 187 5.27 -15.80 -9.31
CA GLY A 187 4.72 -15.25 -8.08
C GLY A 187 3.20 -15.21 -8.05
N GLU A 188 2.56 -14.81 -9.15
CA GLU A 188 1.11 -14.77 -9.27
C GLU A 188 0.49 -16.13 -9.00
N GLY A 189 1.04 -17.19 -9.61
CA GLY A 189 0.58 -18.57 -9.38
C GLY A 189 0.67 -19.03 -7.92
N LYS A 190 1.63 -18.47 -7.14
CA LYS A 190 1.78 -18.81 -5.71
C LYS A 190 0.71 -18.19 -4.82
N VAL A 191 0.10 -17.10 -5.25
CA VAL A 191 -1.00 -16.43 -4.50
C VAL A 191 -2.38 -16.69 -5.09
N ALA A 192 -2.47 -17.32 -6.28
CA ALA A 192 -3.71 -17.53 -7.01
C ALA A 192 -4.77 -18.28 -6.19
N GLU A 193 -4.38 -19.35 -5.47
CA GLU A 193 -5.30 -20.12 -4.63
C GLU A 193 -5.87 -19.27 -3.48
N ARG A 194 -5.02 -18.46 -2.84
CA ARG A 194 -5.45 -17.55 -1.77
C ARG A 194 -6.36 -16.46 -2.31
N HIS A 195 -6.09 -15.95 -3.51
CA HIS A 195 -6.97 -15.00 -4.20
C HIS A 195 -8.33 -15.63 -4.52
N ALA A 196 -8.35 -16.80 -5.15
CA ALA A 196 -9.58 -17.52 -5.49
C ALA A 196 -10.45 -17.79 -4.24
N ALA A 197 -9.85 -18.28 -3.16
CA ALA A 197 -10.56 -18.51 -1.90
C ALA A 197 -11.22 -17.24 -1.34
N ARG A 198 -10.58 -16.08 -1.49
CA ARG A 198 -11.13 -14.78 -1.06
C ARG A 198 -12.29 -14.33 -1.94
N VAL A 199 -12.16 -14.49 -3.26
CA VAL A 199 -13.23 -14.18 -4.21
C VAL A 199 -14.44 -15.05 -3.93
N ASP A 200 -14.25 -16.33 -3.71
CA ASP A 200 -15.33 -17.27 -3.39
C ASP A 200 -16.02 -16.93 -2.07
N GLU A 201 -15.26 -16.52 -1.05
CA GLU A 201 -15.83 -16.04 0.20
C GLU A 201 -16.66 -14.76 0.02
N ALA A 202 -16.14 -13.80 -0.75
CA ALA A 202 -16.86 -12.56 -1.08
C ALA A 202 -18.17 -12.86 -1.81
N LYS A 203 -18.17 -13.80 -2.76
CA LYS A 203 -19.37 -14.25 -3.48
C LYS A 203 -20.39 -14.92 -2.56
N ARG A 204 -19.93 -15.80 -1.67
CA ARG A 204 -20.83 -16.43 -0.67
C ARG A 204 -21.48 -15.38 0.24
N ARG A 205 -20.71 -14.41 0.74
CA ARG A 205 -21.23 -13.35 1.60
C ARG A 205 -22.25 -12.47 0.87
N LEU A 206 -21.92 -12.01 -0.35
CA LEU A 206 -22.85 -11.23 -1.16
C LEU A 206 -24.15 -12.00 -1.44
N ALA A 207 -24.07 -13.28 -1.81
CA ALA A 207 -25.23 -14.12 -2.07
C ALA A 207 -26.07 -14.27 -0.80
N ALA A 208 -25.47 -14.62 0.33
CA ALA A 208 -26.17 -14.84 1.59
C ALA A 208 -26.91 -13.58 2.07
N GLU A 209 -26.23 -12.41 2.08
CA GLU A 209 -26.85 -11.14 2.51
C GLU A 209 -28.00 -10.72 1.58
N THR A 210 -27.84 -10.90 0.27
CA THR A 210 -28.90 -10.54 -0.69
C THR A 210 -30.05 -11.51 -0.69
N ASP A 211 -29.82 -12.83 -0.46
CA ASP A 211 -30.87 -13.83 -0.36
C ASP A 211 -31.68 -13.63 0.93
N GLU A 212 -31.03 -13.28 2.06
CA GLU A 212 -31.71 -12.93 3.31
C GLU A 212 -32.61 -11.69 3.14
N GLU A 213 -32.07 -10.63 2.51
CA GLU A 213 -32.83 -9.41 2.27
C GLU A 213 -34.00 -9.63 1.30
N LEU A 214 -33.81 -10.46 0.25
CA LEU A 214 -34.90 -10.86 -0.65
C LEU A 214 -36.00 -11.60 0.10
N ALA A 215 -35.64 -12.56 0.96
CA ALA A 215 -36.62 -13.28 1.76
C ALA A 215 -37.39 -12.33 2.70
N ARG A 216 -36.68 -11.37 3.31
CA ARG A 216 -37.30 -10.34 4.16
C ARG A 216 -38.29 -9.47 3.38
N LEU A 217 -37.91 -8.97 2.20
CA LEU A 217 -38.76 -8.12 1.36
C LEU A 217 -39.98 -8.87 0.85
N ILE A 218 -39.85 -10.16 0.46
CA ILE A 218 -40.95 -10.99 0.01
C ILE A 218 -41.96 -11.18 1.16
N ALA A 219 -41.48 -11.48 2.37
CA ALA A 219 -42.34 -11.62 3.53
C ALA A 219 -43.06 -10.29 3.88
N LEU A 220 -42.37 -9.18 3.76
CA LEU A 220 -42.93 -7.86 3.99
C LEU A 220 -43.97 -7.49 2.91
N GLN A 221 -43.76 -7.82 1.64
CA GLN A 221 -44.67 -7.57 0.55
C GLN A 221 -46.01 -8.25 0.76
N ALA A 222 -46.01 -9.44 1.36
CA ALA A 222 -47.24 -10.20 1.66
C ALA A 222 -48.18 -9.46 2.62
N VAL A 223 -47.67 -8.58 3.48
CA VAL A 223 -48.44 -7.82 4.48
C VAL A 223 -48.44 -6.30 4.23
N ASN A 224 -47.62 -5.80 3.34
CA ASN A 224 -47.48 -4.38 3.04
C ASN A 224 -47.45 -4.13 1.52
N PRO A 225 -48.55 -3.65 0.90
CA PRO A 225 -48.61 -3.37 -0.53
C PRO A 225 -47.67 -2.25 -1.02
N SER A 226 -47.04 -1.50 -0.11
CA SER A 226 -46.07 -0.47 -0.46
C SER A 226 -44.73 -1.03 -1.00
N VAL A 227 -44.42 -2.30 -0.68
CA VAL A 227 -43.24 -3.00 -1.22
C VAL A 227 -43.53 -3.39 -2.66
N ARG A 228 -42.76 -2.82 -3.58
CA ARG A 228 -42.96 -2.98 -5.03
C ARG A 228 -42.11 -4.11 -5.60
N ASP A 229 -42.61 -4.78 -6.63
CA ASP A 229 -41.81 -5.75 -7.41
C ASP A 229 -40.52 -5.17 -7.97
N SER A 230 -40.50 -3.86 -8.24
CA SER A 230 -39.29 -3.16 -8.69
C SER A 230 -38.15 -3.19 -7.66
N GLU A 231 -38.44 -3.20 -6.35
CA GLU A 231 -37.47 -3.29 -5.28
C GLU A 231 -36.83 -4.70 -5.23
N LEU A 232 -37.67 -5.73 -5.32
CA LEU A 232 -37.21 -7.12 -5.41
C LEU A 232 -36.34 -7.34 -6.65
N ASN A 233 -36.75 -6.81 -7.79
CA ASN A 233 -36.00 -6.91 -9.05
C ASN A 233 -34.67 -6.15 -8.99
N ALA A 234 -34.65 -4.98 -8.38
CA ALA A 234 -33.42 -4.21 -8.20
C ALA A 234 -32.41 -4.99 -7.34
N LEU A 235 -32.85 -5.64 -6.26
CA LEU A 235 -31.98 -6.44 -5.41
C LEU A 235 -31.46 -7.70 -6.12
N ARG A 236 -32.29 -8.37 -6.94
CA ARG A 236 -31.88 -9.49 -7.78
C ARG A 236 -30.82 -9.06 -8.79
N GLN A 237 -31.01 -7.92 -9.46
CA GLN A 237 -30.04 -7.35 -10.40
C GLN A 237 -28.72 -6.98 -9.71
N LEU A 238 -28.77 -6.37 -8.52
CA LEU A 238 -27.60 -6.05 -7.72
C LEU A 238 -26.79 -7.31 -7.40
N ARG A 239 -27.47 -8.39 -6.96
CA ARG A 239 -26.85 -9.68 -6.68
C ARG A 239 -26.17 -10.27 -7.92
N GLU A 240 -26.90 -10.33 -9.03
CA GLU A 240 -26.37 -10.88 -10.29
C GLU A 240 -25.16 -10.09 -10.81
N GLN A 241 -25.29 -8.77 -10.88
CA GLN A 241 -24.20 -7.89 -11.32
C GLN A 241 -23.02 -7.96 -10.36
N GLY A 242 -23.26 -7.99 -9.05
CA GLY A 242 -22.21 -8.10 -8.04
C GLY A 242 -21.42 -9.38 -8.17
N LEU A 243 -22.07 -10.53 -8.33
CA LEU A 243 -21.43 -11.81 -8.54
C LEU A 243 -20.60 -11.82 -9.84
N ALA A 244 -21.17 -11.30 -10.94
CA ALA A 244 -20.48 -11.21 -12.22
C ALA A 244 -19.25 -10.27 -12.19
N MET A 245 -19.26 -9.23 -11.34
CA MET A 245 -18.09 -8.38 -11.13
C MET A 245 -17.05 -9.03 -10.24
N LEU A 246 -17.45 -9.75 -9.18
CA LEU A 246 -16.52 -10.53 -8.36
C LEU A 246 -15.78 -11.60 -9.15
N ASP A 247 -16.42 -12.20 -10.16
CA ASP A 247 -15.75 -13.13 -11.10
C ASP A 247 -14.63 -12.47 -11.92
N LYS A 248 -14.63 -11.13 -12.03
CA LYS A 248 -13.59 -10.35 -12.71
C LYS A 248 -12.55 -9.77 -11.75
N ALA A 249 -12.61 -10.16 -10.47
CA ALA A 249 -11.57 -9.77 -9.53
C ALA A 249 -10.21 -10.25 -10.00
N ALA A 250 -9.21 -9.41 -9.85
CA ALA A 250 -7.86 -9.66 -10.35
C ALA A 250 -6.80 -9.45 -9.27
N LEU A 251 -5.64 -10.05 -9.50
CA LEU A 251 -4.41 -9.78 -8.77
C LEU A 251 -3.64 -8.68 -9.50
N ARG A 252 -3.25 -7.65 -8.77
CA ARG A 252 -2.34 -6.62 -9.25
C ARG A 252 -1.03 -6.71 -8.47
N LEU A 253 0.10 -6.83 -9.17
CA LEU A 253 1.42 -6.74 -8.54
C LEU A 253 1.66 -5.28 -8.11
N GLU A 254 1.77 -5.08 -6.81
CA GLU A 254 1.89 -3.74 -6.21
C GLU A 254 3.33 -3.40 -5.88
N ALA A 255 4.08 -4.36 -5.33
CA ALA A 255 5.47 -4.11 -4.95
C ALA A 255 6.36 -5.33 -5.13
N ILE A 256 7.64 -5.05 -5.39
CA ILE A 256 8.72 -6.04 -5.52
C ILE A 256 9.85 -5.64 -4.59
N ARG A 257 10.33 -6.56 -3.77
CA ARG A 257 11.52 -6.36 -2.96
C ARG A 257 12.50 -7.52 -3.14
N VAL A 258 13.71 -7.19 -3.56
CA VAL A 258 14.80 -8.17 -3.65
C VAL A 258 15.60 -8.12 -2.35
N LEU A 259 15.75 -9.26 -1.72
CA LEU A 259 16.41 -9.41 -0.43
C LEU A 259 17.66 -10.26 -0.60
N VAL A 260 18.79 -9.78 -0.10
CA VAL A 260 20.08 -10.45 -0.23
C VAL A 260 20.64 -10.70 1.15
N ALA A 261 21.03 -11.94 1.47
CA ALA A 261 21.72 -12.24 2.72
C ALA A 261 23.18 -11.74 2.64
N GLY A 262 23.57 -10.91 3.61
CA GLY A 262 24.92 -10.38 3.77
C GLY A 262 25.80 -11.20 4.69
#